data_d88083542661b993ebadff00bbe2f8fb
#
_entry.id   d88083542661b993ebadff00bbe2f8fb
#
_cell.length_a   1.000
_cell.length_b   1.000
_cell.length_c   1.000
_cell.angle_alpha   90.00
_cell.angle_beta   90.00
_cell.angle_gamma   90.00
#
_symmetry.space_group_name_H-M   'P 1'
#
loop_
_entity.id
_entity.type
_entity.pdbx_description
1 polymer ?
#
loop_
_entity_poly.entity_id
_entity_poly.type
_entity_poly.pdbx_seq_one_letter_code
_entity_poly.pdbx_strand_id
1 'polypeptide(L)'
;MKYITIFLVLLLVGCNSTNEAANSSTVYTNAQTDSPAKWVVKIEPKYPEDAVKNSVEGYLKFKAIVNEVGVLERVEVIESAPKGVFENEGLRALKLWRFKPALLSGRLVKVEYTNTLEWKL
;
A
#
# COMPACT_ATOMS: atom_id res chain seq x y z
N MET A 1 -62.01 -25.34 -31.24
CA MET A 1 -61.59 -24.49 -30.10
C MET A 1 -60.13 -24.67 -29.92
N LYS A 2 -59.40 -23.64 -30.24
CA LYS A 2 -57.95 -23.67 -30.11
C LYS A 2 -57.55 -22.67 -29.06
N TYR A 3 -57.05 -23.20 -27.97
CA TYR A 3 -56.50 -22.38 -26.92
C TYR A 3 -55.04 -22.04 -27.27
N ILE A 4 -54.84 -20.81 -27.64
CA ILE A 4 -53.49 -20.30 -27.85
C ILE A 4 -52.98 -19.90 -26.49
N THR A 5 -52.16 -20.75 -25.93
CA THR A 5 -51.39 -20.42 -24.70
C THR A 5 -50.24 -19.54 -25.13
N ILE A 6 -50.38 -18.27 -24.93
CA ILE A 6 -49.29 -17.34 -25.09
C ILE A 6 -48.36 -17.55 -23.88
N PHE A 7 -47.27 -18.24 -24.11
CA PHE A 7 -46.21 -18.32 -23.12
C PHE A 7 -45.43 -17.00 -23.16
N LEU A 8 -45.81 -16.11 -22.25
CA LEU A 8 -45.02 -14.90 -22.03
C LEU A 8 -43.70 -15.30 -21.34
N VAL A 9 -42.69 -15.49 -22.15
CA VAL A 9 -41.32 -15.67 -21.61
C VAL A 9 -40.89 -14.30 -21.13
N LEU A 10 -41.00 -14.09 -19.84
CA LEU A 10 -40.46 -12.93 -19.17
C LEU A 10 -38.93 -13.14 -19.12
N LEU A 11 -38.24 -12.60 -20.11
CA LEU A 11 -36.80 -12.47 -20.07
C LEU A 11 -36.45 -11.47 -18.98
N LEU A 12 -36.21 -11.97 -17.78
CA LEU A 12 -35.50 -11.23 -16.76
C LEU A 12 -34.07 -11.05 -17.26
N VAL A 13 -33.85 -9.98 -18.00
CA VAL A 13 -32.51 -9.47 -18.18
C VAL A 13 -32.09 -8.99 -16.80
N GLY A 14 -31.48 -9.86 -16.04
CA GLY A 14 -30.77 -9.47 -14.84
C GLY A 14 -29.66 -8.52 -15.27
N CYS A 15 -29.86 -7.24 -15.03
CA CYS A 15 -28.75 -6.32 -15.00
C CYS A 15 -27.82 -6.79 -13.90
N ASN A 16 -26.83 -7.60 -14.25
CA ASN A 16 -25.62 -7.66 -13.49
C ASN A 16 -24.93 -6.30 -13.66
N SER A 17 -25.40 -5.32 -12.94
CA SER A 17 -24.53 -4.25 -12.57
C SER A 17 -23.52 -4.87 -11.62
N THR A 18 -22.47 -5.47 -12.19
CA THR A 18 -21.23 -5.59 -11.47
C THR A 18 -20.86 -4.16 -11.16
N ASN A 19 -21.30 -3.68 -10.02
CA ASN A 19 -20.64 -2.61 -9.37
C ASN A 19 -19.23 -3.11 -9.12
N GLU A 20 -18.38 -2.96 -10.09
CA GLU A 20 -16.97 -2.80 -9.84
C GLU A 20 -16.82 -1.43 -9.18
N ALA A 21 -17.51 -1.26 -8.07
CA ALA A 21 -17.17 -0.24 -7.12
C ALA A 21 -15.71 -0.48 -6.85
N ALA A 22 -14.90 0.40 -7.45
CA ALA A 22 -13.47 0.47 -7.36
C ALA A 22 -12.95 -0.52 -6.34
N ASN A 23 -12.48 -1.65 -6.81
CA ASN A 23 -11.96 -2.65 -5.91
C ASN A 23 -10.82 -1.98 -5.15
N SER A 24 -11.15 -1.44 -3.99
CA SER A 24 -10.21 -0.73 -3.11
C SER A 24 -9.05 -1.62 -2.67
N SER A 25 -9.09 -2.89 -3.06
CA SER A 25 -8.05 -3.87 -2.82
C SER A 25 -6.99 -3.96 -3.93
N THR A 26 -7.21 -3.35 -5.10
CA THR A 26 -6.23 -3.38 -6.18
C THR A 26 -5.04 -2.48 -5.85
N VAL A 27 -3.85 -3.07 -5.87
CA VAL A 27 -2.60 -2.38 -5.64
C VAL A 27 -1.84 -2.29 -6.95
N TYR A 28 -1.44 -1.08 -7.31
CA TYR A 28 -0.67 -0.80 -8.52
C TYR A 28 0.80 -0.61 -8.20
N THR A 29 1.62 -0.55 -9.22
CA THR A 29 2.99 -0.03 -9.10
C THR A 29 2.99 1.45 -9.46
N ASN A 30 3.98 2.20 -9.00
CA ASN A 30 4.09 3.62 -9.37
C ASN A 30 4.21 3.82 -10.89
N ALA A 31 4.83 2.88 -11.59
CA ALA A 31 4.97 2.92 -13.05
C ALA A 31 3.63 2.83 -13.80
N GLN A 32 2.61 2.22 -13.19
CA GLN A 32 1.27 2.08 -13.76
C GLN A 32 0.39 3.31 -13.55
N THR A 33 0.81 4.24 -12.70
CA THR A 33 0.04 5.42 -12.32
C THR A 33 0.40 6.62 -13.19
N ASP A 34 -0.55 7.56 -13.33
CA ASP A 34 -0.31 8.82 -14.03
C ASP A 34 0.53 9.77 -13.16
N SER A 35 0.29 9.71 -11.85
CA SER A 35 1.06 10.46 -10.86
C SER A 35 1.46 9.51 -9.73
N PRO A 36 2.77 9.26 -9.55
CA PRO A 36 3.23 8.36 -8.51
C PRO A 36 3.05 8.94 -7.12
N ALA A 37 3.04 8.08 -6.11
CA ALA A 37 3.07 8.51 -4.73
C ALA A 37 4.38 9.24 -4.43
N LYS A 38 4.30 10.36 -3.71
CA LYS A 38 5.44 11.19 -3.34
C LYS A 38 5.46 11.47 -1.85
N TRP A 39 6.63 11.51 -1.25
CA TRP A 39 6.77 11.88 0.15
C TRP A 39 6.29 13.31 0.40
N VAL A 40 5.56 13.47 1.48
CA VAL A 40 5.22 14.76 2.07
C VAL A 40 5.92 14.93 3.41
N VAL A 41 5.85 13.89 4.24
CA VAL A 41 6.53 13.85 5.54
C VAL A 41 7.32 12.55 5.63
N LYS A 42 8.62 12.69 5.87
CA LYS A 42 9.54 11.58 6.11
C LYS A 42 10.19 11.77 7.47
N ILE A 43 9.89 10.87 8.39
CA ILE A 43 10.45 10.90 9.74
C ILE A 43 11.67 9.98 9.78
N GLU A 44 12.80 10.51 10.21
CA GLU A 44 14.01 9.73 10.40
C GLU A 44 13.82 8.79 11.60
N PRO A 45 14.16 7.50 11.46
CA PRO A 45 14.11 6.59 12.57
C PRO A 45 15.21 6.94 13.59
N LYS A 46 14.90 6.75 14.86
CA LYS A 46 15.90 6.93 15.92
C LYS A 46 16.96 5.84 15.86
N TYR A 47 18.14 6.18 16.27
CA TYR A 47 19.20 5.20 16.47
C TYR A 47 18.98 4.54 17.84
N PRO A 48 18.84 3.21 17.92
CA PRO A 48 18.71 2.53 19.22
C PRO A 48 19.94 2.78 20.09
N GLU A 49 19.73 3.07 21.37
CA GLU A 49 20.82 3.41 22.29
C GLU A 49 21.89 2.31 22.41
N ASP A 50 21.46 1.06 22.52
CA ASP A 50 22.38 -0.07 22.61
C ASP A 50 23.20 -0.23 21.33
N ALA A 51 22.61 0.06 20.18
CA ALA A 51 23.32 0.02 18.90
C ALA A 51 24.37 1.13 18.81
N VAL A 52 24.07 2.32 19.31
CA VAL A 52 25.07 3.41 19.40
C VAL A 52 26.22 3.03 20.32
N LYS A 53 25.92 2.52 21.51
CA LYS A 53 26.95 2.10 22.50
C LYS A 53 27.87 1.04 21.94
N ASN A 54 27.37 0.12 21.16
CA ASN A 54 28.11 -1.00 20.59
C ASN A 54 28.60 -0.74 19.17
N SER A 55 28.44 0.49 18.65
CA SER A 55 28.82 0.87 17.28
C SER A 55 28.23 -0.06 16.21
N VAL A 56 26.99 -0.44 16.40
CA VAL A 56 26.26 -1.31 15.47
C VAL A 56 25.56 -0.48 14.40
N GLU A 57 25.94 -0.68 13.16
CA GLU A 57 25.27 -0.13 11.98
C GLU A 57 24.41 -1.20 11.33
N GLY A 58 23.45 -0.79 10.52
CA GLY A 58 22.63 -1.74 9.82
C GLY A 58 21.58 -1.11 8.93
N TYR A 59 20.65 -1.95 8.47
CA TYR A 59 19.59 -1.53 7.57
C TYR A 59 18.33 -2.35 7.78
N LEU A 60 17.24 -1.82 7.25
CA LEU A 60 15.95 -2.47 7.19
C LEU A 60 15.33 -2.20 5.83
N LYS A 61 15.17 -3.26 5.05
CA LYS A 61 14.46 -3.20 3.77
C LYS A 61 13.01 -3.61 3.99
N PHE A 62 12.10 -2.80 3.52
CA PHE A 62 10.67 -3.03 3.70
C PHE A 62 9.89 -2.87 2.40
N LYS A 63 8.76 -3.53 2.38
CA LYS A 63 7.72 -3.37 1.36
C LYS A 63 6.45 -2.94 2.06
N ALA A 64 5.77 -1.97 1.52
CA ALA A 64 4.52 -1.45 2.06
C ALA A 64 3.59 -1.01 0.94
N ILE A 65 2.40 -0.59 1.31
CA ILE A 65 1.42 -0.02 0.40
C ILE A 65 1.17 1.42 0.83
N VAL A 66 1.31 2.35 -0.10
CA VAL A 66 0.82 3.72 0.09
C VAL A 66 -0.65 3.73 -0.30
N ASN A 67 -1.52 3.98 0.67
CA ASN A 67 -2.95 3.96 0.43
C ASN A 67 -3.48 5.31 -0.12
N GLU A 68 -4.78 5.39 -0.35
CA GLU A 68 -5.43 6.54 -0.97
C GLU A 68 -5.40 7.81 -0.10
N VAL A 69 -5.12 7.67 1.18
CA VAL A 69 -4.94 8.81 2.09
C VAL A 69 -3.49 9.17 2.35
N GLY A 70 -2.56 8.46 1.69
CA GLY A 70 -1.13 8.76 1.82
C GLY A 70 -0.45 8.17 3.05
N VAL A 71 -1.02 7.14 3.63
CA VAL A 71 -0.47 6.44 4.78
C VAL A 71 0.09 5.08 4.33
N LEU A 72 1.19 4.65 4.93
CA LEU A 72 1.72 3.32 4.70
C LEU A 72 0.88 2.28 5.45
N GLU A 73 0.47 1.24 4.74
CA GLU A 73 -0.21 0.08 5.30
C GLU A 73 0.48 -1.21 4.86
N ARG A 74 0.21 -2.31 5.55
CA ARG A 74 0.80 -3.63 5.28
C ARG A 74 2.32 -3.58 5.17
N VAL A 75 2.96 -2.92 6.12
CA VAL A 75 4.41 -2.84 6.18
C VAL A 75 4.99 -4.21 6.47
N GLU A 76 5.81 -4.72 5.57
CA GLU A 76 6.49 -5.99 5.67
C GLU A 76 8.00 -5.77 5.64
N VAL A 77 8.70 -6.29 6.63
CA VAL A 77 10.16 -6.30 6.63
C VAL A 77 10.63 -7.44 5.73
N ILE A 78 11.31 -7.09 4.64
CA ILE A 78 11.84 -8.07 3.69
C ILE A 78 13.20 -8.59 4.16
N GLU A 79 14.04 -7.68 4.62
CA GLU A 79 15.40 -7.99 5.05
C GLU A 79 15.84 -6.96 6.09
N SER A 80 16.53 -7.40 7.11
CA SER A 80 17.16 -6.53 8.11
C SER A 80 18.44 -7.13 8.62
N ALA A 81 19.41 -6.29 8.94
CA ALA A 81 20.67 -6.70 9.53
C ALA A 81 21.21 -5.60 10.45
N PRO A 82 21.67 -5.95 11.65
CA PRO A 82 21.47 -7.24 12.34
C PRO A 82 19.98 -7.43 12.71
N LYS A 83 19.52 -8.66 12.71
CA LYS A 83 18.13 -8.96 13.05
C LYS A 83 17.81 -8.58 14.50
N GLY A 84 16.61 -8.01 14.71
CA GLY A 84 16.13 -7.65 16.04
C GLY A 84 16.65 -6.33 16.59
N VAL A 85 17.50 -5.61 15.87
CA VAL A 85 18.12 -4.37 16.36
C VAL A 85 17.34 -3.13 15.94
N PHE A 86 17.01 -3.01 14.65
CA PHE A 86 16.47 -1.78 14.08
C PHE A 86 14.97 -1.83 13.75
N GLU A 87 14.35 -3.00 13.78
CA GLU A 87 12.98 -3.19 13.31
C GLU A 87 11.96 -2.32 14.06
N ASN A 88 12.05 -2.25 15.38
CA ASN A 88 11.09 -1.48 16.18
C ASN A 88 11.15 0.01 15.86
N GLU A 89 12.34 0.58 15.79
CA GLU A 89 12.52 1.99 15.48
C GLU A 89 12.18 2.30 14.02
N GLY A 90 12.53 1.39 13.11
CA GLY A 90 12.17 1.51 11.71
C GLY A 90 10.66 1.52 11.50
N LEU A 91 9.96 0.54 12.03
CA LEU A 91 8.50 0.43 11.92
C LEU A 91 7.80 1.61 12.59
N ARG A 92 8.30 2.10 13.70
CA ARG A 92 7.76 3.27 14.38
C ARG A 92 7.87 4.53 13.52
N ALA A 93 9.01 4.75 12.87
CA ALA A 93 9.20 5.88 11.96
C ALA A 93 8.27 5.80 10.75
N LEU A 94 8.16 4.61 10.14
CA LEU A 94 7.33 4.40 8.95
C LEU A 94 5.84 4.68 9.20
N LYS A 95 5.34 4.45 10.39
CA LYS A 95 3.96 4.80 10.76
C LYS A 95 3.66 6.30 10.70
N LEU A 96 4.69 7.11 10.82
CA LEU A 96 4.60 8.57 10.82
C LEU A 96 4.86 9.19 9.43
N TRP A 97 5.29 8.38 8.47
CA TRP A 97 5.48 8.85 7.11
C TRP A 97 4.15 9.19 6.45
N ARG A 98 4.17 10.25 5.64
CA ARG A 98 3.00 10.69 4.88
C ARG A 98 3.38 10.94 3.43
N PHE A 99 2.50 10.57 2.55
CA PHE A 99 2.67 10.67 1.10
C PHE A 99 1.53 11.46 0.48
N LYS A 100 1.81 12.08 -0.65
CA LYS A 100 0.79 12.45 -1.60
C LYS A 100 0.41 11.16 -2.33
N PRO A 101 -0.87 10.73 -2.29
CA PRO A 101 -1.28 9.47 -2.91
C PRO A 101 -1.08 9.47 -4.42
N ALA A 102 -0.93 8.28 -4.98
CA ALA A 102 -0.85 8.09 -6.42
C ALA A 102 -2.22 8.30 -7.09
N LEU A 103 -2.20 8.76 -8.33
CA LEU A 103 -3.37 8.95 -9.17
C LEU A 103 -3.29 8.07 -10.42
N LEU A 104 -4.39 7.42 -10.73
CA LEU A 104 -4.60 6.69 -11.98
C LEU A 104 -5.96 7.06 -12.55
N SER A 105 -5.98 7.61 -13.75
CA SER A 105 -7.21 8.07 -14.42
C SER A 105 -8.08 8.98 -13.54
N GLY A 106 -7.44 9.89 -12.81
CA GLY A 106 -8.09 10.84 -11.91
C GLY A 106 -8.57 10.26 -10.59
N ARG A 107 -8.24 9.02 -10.27
CA ARG A 107 -8.60 8.34 -9.03
C ARG A 107 -7.41 8.14 -8.12
N LEU A 108 -7.61 8.30 -6.83
CA LEU A 108 -6.62 7.91 -5.83
C LEU A 108 -6.54 6.39 -5.77
N VAL A 109 -5.33 5.85 -5.91
CA VAL A 109 -5.09 4.41 -5.92
C VAL A 109 -3.99 4.04 -4.95
N LYS A 110 -4.02 2.77 -4.53
CA LYS A 110 -2.96 2.17 -3.73
C LYS A 110 -1.80 1.76 -4.61
N VAL A 111 -0.58 1.99 -4.13
CA VAL A 111 0.63 1.58 -4.83
C VAL A 111 1.59 0.86 -3.89
N GLU A 112 2.32 -0.10 -4.44
CA GLU A 112 3.44 -0.73 -3.74
C GLU A 112 4.58 0.25 -3.56
N TYR A 113 5.20 0.19 -2.40
CA TYR A 113 6.35 0.99 -2.06
C TYR A 113 7.40 0.13 -1.37
N THR A 114 8.61 0.15 -1.89
CA THR A 114 9.76 -0.57 -1.34
C THR A 114 10.90 0.40 -1.13
N ASN A 115 11.49 0.38 0.04
CA ASN A 115 12.64 1.20 0.36
C ASN A 115 13.51 0.55 1.44
N THR A 116 14.64 1.14 1.70
CA THR A 116 15.58 0.69 2.73
C THR A 116 15.89 1.84 3.67
N LEU A 117 15.72 1.58 4.98
CA LEU A 117 16.20 2.46 6.02
C LEU A 117 17.63 2.05 6.40
N GLU A 118 18.50 3.01 6.58
CA GLU A 118 19.89 2.76 6.96
C GLU A 118 20.25 3.49 8.26
N TRP A 119 21.00 2.84 9.11
CA TRP A 119 21.57 3.40 10.34
C TRP A 119 23.08 3.36 10.21
N LYS A 120 23.68 4.53 10.12
CA LYS A 120 25.13 4.72 9.99
C LYS A 120 25.60 5.69 11.06
N LEU A 121 26.79 5.40 11.64
CA LEU A 121 27.47 6.26 12.61
C LEU A 121 28.42 7.24 11.94
#